data_bc35d4973096ecf1b5f51555e0594777
#
_entry.id   bc35d4973096ecf1b5f51555e0594777
#
_cell.length_a   1.000
_cell.length_b   1.000
_cell.length_c   1.000
_cell.angle_alpha   90.00
_cell.angle_beta   90.00
_cell.angle_gamma   90.00
#
_symmetry.space_group_name_H-M   'P 1'
#
loop_
_entity.id
_entity.type
_entity.pdbx_description
1 polymer ?
#
loop_
_entity_poly.entity_id
_entity_poly.type
_entity_poly.pdbx_seq_one_letter_code
_entity_poly.pdbx_strand_id
1 'polypeptide(L)'
;MITFVHIKRLIAALLLSILLISCSDAKVRHYRLEVVKEYPHDVDSYTQGLFFHGGELYESTGVHGKSSFRRVDLQTGKALDRMNFDKKYFVEGSVVMDDDLYILTWESRVAFVYDIDSLKYKATWSYPREGWGITTDGKQLIASDGSAYLYFMDSNFALERKQLVTCEGRPVRWLNELEYIDDMIWANVYTTDEIVIINPKNGKVEGIVDCRRLLPMRLRTSETDVLNGIAYDPETGKIYLTGKNWPRLYEVRLVEKK
;
A
#
# COMPACT_ATOMS: atom_id res chain seq x y z
N MET A 1 20.14 -56.26 -26.57
CA MET A 1 19.55 -55.36 -27.60
C MET A 1 18.31 -54.67 -26.98
N ILE A 2 18.51 -53.48 -26.46
CA ILE A 2 17.40 -52.69 -25.80
C ILE A 2 16.56 -52.12 -26.93
N THR A 3 15.31 -52.57 -27.06
CA THR A 3 14.44 -52.18 -28.14
C THR A 3 14.01 -50.69 -28.02
N PHE A 4 13.85 -50.00 -29.14
CA PHE A 4 13.47 -48.60 -29.28
C PHE A 4 12.22 -48.22 -28.48
N VAL A 5 11.37 -49.19 -28.15
CA VAL A 5 10.16 -49.02 -27.30
C VAL A 5 10.52 -48.76 -25.82
N HIS A 6 11.60 -49.37 -25.29
CA HIS A 6 12.00 -49.17 -23.92
C HIS A 6 12.64 -47.79 -23.69
N ILE A 7 13.35 -47.27 -24.70
CA ILE A 7 13.97 -45.94 -24.64
C ILE A 7 12.84 -44.85 -24.66
N LYS A 8 11.79 -44.99 -25.49
CA LYS A 8 10.66 -44.04 -25.49
C LYS A 8 9.86 -44.05 -24.19
N ARG A 9 9.73 -45.19 -23.51
CA ARG A 9 9.06 -45.30 -22.20
C ARG A 9 9.89 -44.70 -21.09
N LEU A 10 11.22 -44.83 -21.12
CA LEU A 10 12.14 -44.20 -20.16
C LEU A 10 12.17 -42.67 -20.33
N ILE A 11 12.17 -42.16 -21.56
CA ILE A 11 12.12 -40.70 -21.84
C ILE A 11 10.77 -40.13 -21.44
N ALA A 12 9.66 -40.83 -21.67
CA ALA A 12 8.32 -40.39 -21.23
C ALA A 12 8.19 -40.40 -19.71
N ALA A 13 8.78 -41.36 -19.00
CA ALA A 13 8.79 -41.39 -17.53
C ALA A 13 9.73 -40.30 -16.94
N LEU A 14 10.82 -39.97 -17.59
CA LEU A 14 11.70 -38.88 -17.18
C LEU A 14 11.08 -37.50 -17.41
N LEU A 15 10.33 -37.31 -18.52
CA LEU A 15 9.61 -36.08 -18.79
C LEU A 15 8.40 -35.89 -17.85
N LEU A 16 7.75 -36.98 -17.40
CA LEU A 16 6.65 -36.92 -16.44
C LEU A 16 7.14 -36.61 -15.02
N SER A 17 8.37 -37.01 -14.66
CA SER A 17 8.97 -36.68 -13.35
C SER A 17 9.47 -35.24 -13.24
N ILE A 18 9.71 -34.56 -14.36
CA ILE A 18 10.12 -33.13 -14.37
C ILE A 18 8.89 -32.21 -14.20
N LEU A 19 7.66 -32.69 -14.45
CA LEU A 19 6.42 -31.91 -14.27
C LEU A 19 5.89 -31.92 -12.82
N LEU A 20 6.53 -32.63 -11.90
CA LEU A 20 6.25 -32.60 -10.48
C LEU A 20 7.27 -31.73 -9.71
N ILE A 21 7.74 -30.63 -10.30
CA ILE A 21 8.25 -29.54 -9.46
C ILE A 21 7.02 -28.97 -8.78
N SER A 22 6.67 -29.57 -7.66
CA SER A 22 5.76 -28.99 -6.68
C SER A 22 6.29 -27.59 -6.40
N CYS A 23 5.62 -26.57 -6.93
CA CYS A 23 5.71 -25.25 -6.33
C CYS A 23 5.17 -25.42 -4.90
N SER A 24 6.05 -25.76 -3.96
CA SER A 24 5.71 -25.57 -2.55
C SER A 24 5.43 -24.08 -2.42
N ASP A 25 4.19 -23.72 -2.20
CA ASP A 25 3.87 -22.35 -1.84
C ASP A 25 4.77 -21.99 -0.65
N ALA A 26 5.62 -20.98 -0.85
CA ALA A 26 6.48 -20.52 0.23
C ALA A 26 5.59 -20.17 1.41
N LYS A 27 5.91 -20.69 2.58
CA LYS A 27 5.13 -20.42 3.80
C LYS A 27 5.10 -18.92 4.04
N VAL A 28 3.91 -18.38 4.34
CA VAL A 28 3.75 -16.96 4.68
C VAL A 28 4.59 -16.63 5.91
N ARG A 29 5.46 -15.63 5.79
CA ARG A 29 6.30 -15.16 6.89
C ARG A 29 5.49 -14.24 7.81
N HIS A 30 5.68 -14.37 9.09
CA HIS A 30 5.02 -13.52 10.09
C HIS A 30 6.03 -12.61 10.75
N TYR A 31 5.70 -11.33 10.83
CA TYR A 31 6.54 -10.31 11.42
C TYR A 31 5.85 -9.66 12.61
N ARG A 32 6.65 -9.22 13.57
CA ARG A 32 6.29 -8.21 14.57
C ARG A 32 7.08 -6.94 14.30
N LEU A 33 6.59 -5.84 14.84
CA LEU A 33 7.28 -4.57 14.74
C LEU A 33 8.21 -4.35 15.95
N GLU A 34 9.33 -3.70 15.66
CA GLU A 34 10.17 -3.04 16.64
C GLU A 34 10.11 -1.54 16.34
N VAL A 35 9.63 -0.74 17.31
CA VAL A 35 9.59 0.72 17.20
C VAL A 35 11.00 1.24 17.41
N VAL A 36 11.54 1.91 16.39
CA VAL A 36 12.86 2.54 16.41
C VAL A 36 12.76 3.94 16.98
N LYS A 37 11.75 4.70 16.52
CA LYS A 37 11.50 6.07 16.95
C LYS A 37 10.03 6.46 16.82
N GLU A 38 9.55 7.32 17.69
CA GLU A 38 8.22 7.92 17.63
C GLU A 38 8.34 9.38 17.20
N TYR A 39 7.43 9.83 16.35
CA TYR A 39 7.30 11.21 15.91
C TYR A 39 5.88 11.71 16.22
N PRO A 40 5.71 13.02 16.43
CA PRO A 40 4.38 13.61 16.50
C PRO A 40 3.63 13.39 15.20
N HIS A 41 2.31 13.20 15.29
CA HIS A 41 1.40 13.16 14.16
C HIS A 41 0.15 13.94 14.51
N ASP A 42 -0.44 14.61 13.52
CA ASP A 42 -1.60 15.47 13.70
C ASP A 42 -2.87 14.63 13.96
N VAL A 43 -3.46 14.78 15.13
CA VAL A 43 -4.69 14.05 15.51
C VAL A 43 -5.92 14.39 14.66
N ASP A 44 -5.88 15.48 13.90
CA ASP A 44 -6.91 15.83 12.92
C ASP A 44 -6.67 15.19 11.55
N SER A 45 -5.59 14.41 11.40
CA SER A 45 -5.27 13.67 10.19
C SER A 45 -6.06 12.37 10.09
N TYR A 46 -7.09 12.35 9.28
CA TYR A 46 -7.73 11.10 8.85
C TYR A 46 -6.96 10.52 7.67
N THR A 47 -5.81 9.92 7.96
CA THR A 47 -4.80 9.47 6.99
C THR A 47 -5.36 8.48 6.00
N GLN A 48 -5.23 8.77 4.70
CA GLN A 48 -5.67 7.93 3.60
C GLN A 48 -4.56 7.56 2.62
N GLY A 49 -3.50 8.35 2.58
CA GLY A 49 -2.26 8.05 1.86
C GLY A 49 -1.08 8.70 2.56
N LEU A 50 0.04 8.02 2.57
CA LEU A 50 1.27 8.46 3.21
C LEU A 50 2.47 7.96 2.40
N PHE A 51 3.40 8.84 2.03
CA PHE A 51 4.57 8.45 1.25
C PHE A 51 5.73 9.44 1.41
N PHE A 52 6.94 9.00 1.09
CA PHE A 52 8.09 9.89 0.91
C PHE A 52 8.35 10.17 -0.56
N HIS A 53 8.70 11.40 -0.87
CA HIS A 53 9.18 11.82 -2.18
C HIS A 53 10.24 12.91 -2.01
N GLY A 54 11.44 12.73 -2.62
CA GLY A 54 12.55 13.68 -2.49
C GLY A 54 12.97 13.97 -1.05
N GLY A 55 12.89 12.98 -0.15
CA GLY A 55 13.24 13.10 1.27
C GLY A 55 12.18 13.81 2.12
N GLU A 56 11.06 14.25 1.54
CA GLU A 56 9.94 14.91 2.21
C GLU A 56 8.77 13.95 2.44
N LEU A 57 8.08 14.09 3.57
CA LEU A 57 6.89 13.30 3.90
C LEU A 57 5.63 13.99 3.40
N TYR A 58 4.80 13.26 2.66
CA TYR A 58 3.51 13.70 2.17
C TYR A 58 2.37 12.86 2.72
N GLU A 59 1.23 13.50 2.92
CA GLU A 59 0.04 12.86 3.47
C GLU A 59 -1.23 13.38 2.78
N SER A 60 -2.10 12.47 2.35
CA SER A 60 -3.49 12.78 1.99
C SER A 60 -4.43 12.36 3.10
N THR A 61 -5.42 13.23 3.40
CA THR A 61 -6.38 13.00 4.47
C THR A 61 -7.81 13.08 3.97
N GLY A 62 -8.65 12.18 4.45
CA GLY A 62 -10.07 12.12 4.11
C GLY A 62 -10.94 13.07 4.94
N VAL A 63 -12.23 12.75 4.96
CA VAL A 63 -13.36 13.45 5.59
C VAL A 63 -13.92 14.62 4.75
N HIS A 64 -15.19 14.51 4.37
CA HIS A 64 -15.90 15.58 3.64
C HIS A 64 -15.78 16.93 4.34
N GLY A 65 -15.36 17.96 3.60
CA GLY A 65 -15.16 19.31 4.10
C GLY A 65 -13.85 19.53 4.86
N LYS A 66 -13.05 18.48 5.07
CA LYS A 66 -11.73 18.56 5.73
C LYS A 66 -10.61 17.91 4.90
N SER A 67 -10.95 17.24 3.79
CA SER A 67 -9.97 16.55 2.93
C SER A 67 -8.87 17.47 2.46
N SER A 68 -7.64 17.01 2.57
CA SER A 68 -6.46 17.78 2.18
C SER A 68 -5.32 16.86 1.72
N PHE A 69 -4.41 17.43 0.95
CA PHE A 69 -3.08 16.90 0.68
C PHE A 69 -2.05 17.86 1.29
N ARG A 70 -1.00 17.33 1.90
CA ARG A 70 -0.03 18.15 2.64
C ARG A 70 1.37 17.56 2.64
N ARG A 71 2.34 18.44 2.67
CA ARG A 71 3.72 18.14 3.02
C ARG A 71 3.86 18.30 4.53
N VAL A 72 4.46 17.32 5.19
CA VAL A 72 4.50 17.24 6.66
C VAL A 72 5.93 17.30 7.16
N ASP A 73 6.17 18.15 8.14
CA ASP A 73 7.44 18.13 8.89
C ASP A 73 7.48 16.91 9.80
N LEU A 74 8.39 15.99 9.51
CA LEU A 74 8.50 14.71 10.22
C LEU A 74 8.80 14.91 11.71
N GLN A 75 9.53 15.95 12.10
CA GLN A 75 9.94 16.14 13.50
C GLN A 75 8.81 16.72 14.35
N THR A 76 7.93 17.50 13.77
CA THR A 76 6.85 18.20 14.50
C THR A 76 5.46 17.65 14.20
N GLY A 77 5.28 16.85 13.12
CA GLY A 77 3.98 16.38 12.62
C GLY A 77 3.10 17.48 12.05
N LYS A 78 3.63 18.68 11.83
CA LYS A 78 2.88 19.81 11.30
C LYS A 78 2.93 19.88 9.79
N ALA A 79 1.82 20.27 9.18
CA ALA A 79 1.80 20.58 7.77
C ALA A 79 2.65 21.82 7.48
N LEU A 80 3.63 21.66 6.56
CA LEU A 80 4.43 22.77 6.01
C LEU A 80 3.66 23.45 4.89
N ASP A 81 3.03 22.66 4.04
CA ASP A 81 2.17 23.09 2.95
C ASP A 81 0.87 22.28 2.96
N ARG A 82 -0.24 22.88 2.53
CA ARG A 82 -1.53 22.24 2.53
C ARG A 82 -2.40 22.68 1.35
N MET A 83 -2.89 21.71 0.61
CA MET A 83 -3.93 21.89 -0.42
C MET A 83 -5.24 21.31 0.12
N ASN A 84 -6.31 22.11 0.13
CA ASN A 84 -7.63 21.67 0.56
C ASN A 84 -8.51 21.36 -0.66
N PHE A 85 -9.40 20.39 -0.51
CA PHE A 85 -10.34 19.98 -1.54
C PHE A 85 -11.74 20.52 -1.26
N ASP A 86 -12.54 20.66 -2.34
CA ASP A 86 -13.95 20.99 -2.20
C ASP A 86 -14.65 19.97 -1.28
N LYS A 87 -15.56 20.47 -0.43
CA LYS A 87 -16.28 19.69 0.59
C LYS A 87 -17.02 18.45 0.06
N LYS A 88 -17.33 18.41 -1.23
CA LYS A 88 -17.95 17.26 -1.89
C LYS A 88 -17.01 16.06 -2.06
N TYR A 89 -15.69 16.29 -1.99
CA TYR A 89 -14.72 15.21 -2.15
C TYR A 89 -14.29 14.65 -0.80
N PHE A 90 -14.27 13.34 -0.74
CA PHE A 90 -13.54 12.61 0.27
C PHE A 90 -12.26 12.11 -0.41
N VAL A 91 -11.11 12.69 -0.05
CA VAL A 91 -9.80 12.34 -0.60
C VAL A 91 -9.33 11.05 0.03
N GLU A 92 -8.71 10.23 -0.78
CA GLU A 92 -8.19 8.91 -0.44
C GLU A 92 -6.67 8.84 -0.69
N GLY A 93 -6.15 7.69 -1.07
CA GLY A 93 -4.74 7.48 -1.31
C GLY A 93 -4.12 8.45 -2.32
N SER A 94 -2.84 8.69 -2.18
CA SER A 94 -2.05 9.54 -3.06
C SER A 94 -0.65 8.96 -3.27
N VAL A 95 -0.06 9.23 -4.43
CA VAL A 95 1.30 8.80 -4.80
C VAL A 95 1.89 9.74 -5.85
N VAL A 96 3.21 9.81 -5.92
CA VAL A 96 3.94 10.47 -7.01
C VAL A 96 4.54 9.40 -7.93
N MET A 97 4.31 9.56 -9.23
CA MET A 97 4.99 8.79 -10.27
C MET A 97 5.51 9.78 -11.32
N ASP A 98 6.80 9.72 -11.62
CA ASP A 98 7.52 10.78 -12.30
C ASP A 98 7.36 12.12 -11.54
N ASP A 99 6.91 13.20 -12.21
CA ASP A 99 6.65 14.50 -11.59
C ASP A 99 5.14 14.74 -11.33
N ASP A 100 4.33 13.70 -11.43
CA ASP A 100 2.88 13.76 -11.28
C ASP A 100 2.42 13.20 -9.94
N LEU A 101 1.70 14.03 -9.17
CA LEU A 101 0.98 13.65 -7.96
C LEU A 101 -0.41 13.17 -8.34
N TYR A 102 -0.71 11.91 -8.06
CA TYR A 102 -2.00 11.27 -8.25
C TYR A 102 -2.75 11.19 -6.93
N ILE A 103 -4.01 11.62 -6.89
CA ILE A 103 -4.85 11.62 -5.69
C ILE A 103 -6.19 10.99 -6.02
N LEU A 104 -6.56 9.93 -5.32
CA LEU A 104 -7.85 9.27 -5.47
C LEU A 104 -8.94 9.96 -4.63
N THR A 105 -10.19 9.72 -5.01
CA THR A 105 -11.36 10.05 -4.20
C THR A 105 -12.24 8.81 -3.99
N TRP A 106 -12.95 8.77 -2.89
CA TRP A 106 -13.83 7.67 -2.54
C TRP A 106 -15.01 7.54 -3.53
N GLU A 107 -16.22 7.90 -3.11
CA GLU A 107 -17.46 7.71 -3.90
C GLU A 107 -17.58 8.66 -5.10
N SER A 108 -16.81 9.77 -5.10
CA SER A 108 -16.79 10.70 -6.24
C SER A 108 -16.21 10.08 -7.50
N ARG A 109 -15.43 8.99 -7.37
CA ARG A 109 -14.90 8.19 -8.49
C ARG A 109 -14.14 9.02 -9.51
N VAL A 110 -13.34 9.95 -9.01
CA VAL A 110 -12.40 10.73 -9.81
C VAL A 110 -11.01 10.64 -9.18
N ALA A 111 -10.00 10.77 -10.03
CA ALA A 111 -8.63 10.92 -9.62
C ALA A 111 -8.12 12.28 -10.11
N PHE A 112 -7.45 13.02 -9.24
CA PHE A 112 -6.81 14.27 -9.57
C PHE A 112 -5.34 14.06 -9.87
N VAL A 113 -4.81 14.85 -10.80
CA VAL A 113 -3.39 14.91 -11.11
C VAL A 113 -2.90 16.33 -10.96
N TYR A 114 -1.82 16.48 -10.21
CA TYR A 114 -1.13 17.74 -9.98
C TYR A 114 0.37 17.57 -10.29
N ASP A 115 1.05 18.64 -10.53
CA ASP A 115 2.50 18.71 -10.50
C ASP A 115 2.95 18.70 -9.02
N ILE A 116 3.87 17.82 -8.63
CA ILE A 116 4.22 17.66 -7.21
C ILE A 116 4.92 18.88 -6.62
N ASP A 117 5.80 19.54 -7.40
CA ASP A 117 6.61 20.65 -6.92
C ASP A 117 5.80 21.93 -6.75
N SER A 118 4.93 22.22 -7.72
CA SER A 118 4.15 23.45 -7.77
C SER A 118 2.73 23.32 -7.26
N LEU A 119 2.25 22.10 -7.04
CA LEU A 119 0.86 21.73 -6.76
C LEU A 119 -0.14 22.31 -7.78
N LYS A 120 0.32 22.59 -9.00
CA LYS A 120 -0.54 23.04 -10.09
C LYS A 120 -1.36 21.87 -10.61
N TYR A 121 -2.65 22.13 -10.75
CA TYR A 121 -3.59 21.18 -11.34
C TYR A 121 -3.20 20.87 -12.79
N LYS A 122 -3.16 19.56 -13.13
CA LYS A 122 -2.88 19.05 -14.47
C LYS A 122 -4.11 18.42 -15.11
N ALA A 123 -4.80 17.51 -14.39
CA ALA A 123 -5.91 16.74 -14.95
C ALA A 123 -6.87 16.20 -13.88
N THR A 124 -8.05 15.80 -14.33
CA THR A 124 -8.99 14.94 -13.57
C THR A 124 -9.37 13.76 -14.45
N TRP A 125 -9.20 12.57 -13.95
CA TRP A 125 -9.57 11.33 -14.63
C TRP A 125 -10.80 10.71 -14.00
N SER A 126 -11.65 10.10 -14.82
CA SER A 126 -12.72 9.23 -14.33
C SER A 126 -12.08 7.95 -13.76
N TYR A 127 -12.45 7.61 -12.54
CA TYR A 127 -11.99 6.40 -11.87
C TYR A 127 -13.19 5.52 -11.55
N PRO A 128 -13.48 4.45 -12.33
CA PRO A 128 -14.78 3.79 -12.34
C PRO A 128 -15.05 2.90 -11.11
N ARG A 129 -14.34 3.11 -10.02
CA ARG A 129 -14.47 2.40 -8.73
C ARG A 129 -14.24 3.36 -7.58
N GLU A 130 -14.48 2.91 -6.35
CA GLU A 130 -14.03 3.64 -5.17
C GLU A 130 -12.51 3.69 -5.16
N GLY A 131 -11.95 4.87 -4.91
CA GLY A 131 -10.52 4.99 -4.64
C GLY A 131 -10.27 4.71 -3.16
N TRP A 132 -9.31 3.85 -2.85
CA TRP A 132 -8.82 3.62 -1.49
C TRP A 132 -7.33 3.92 -1.45
N GLY A 133 -6.44 2.93 -1.44
CA GLY A 133 -5.00 3.17 -1.52
C GLY A 133 -4.49 3.27 -2.96
N ILE A 134 -3.35 3.92 -3.14
CA ILE A 134 -2.60 3.95 -4.40
C ILE A 134 -1.11 4.03 -4.11
N THR A 135 -0.32 3.27 -4.88
CA THR A 135 1.15 3.32 -4.89
C THR A 135 1.66 3.15 -6.32
N THR A 136 2.97 3.10 -6.51
CA THR A 136 3.60 2.88 -7.82
C THR A 136 4.85 2.01 -7.71
N ASP A 137 5.12 1.23 -8.75
CA ASP A 137 6.40 0.54 -8.95
C ASP A 137 7.38 1.36 -9.83
N GLY A 138 7.06 2.65 -10.05
CA GLY A 138 7.78 3.56 -10.94
C GLY A 138 7.43 3.40 -12.42
N LYS A 139 6.50 2.51 -12.78
CA LYS A 139 6.05 2.27 -14.16
C LYS A 139 4.53 2.28 -14.30
N GLN A 140 3.85 1.78 -13.28
CA GLN A 140 2.41 1.65 -13.21
C GLN A 140 1.89 2.25 -11.91
N LEU A 141 0.68 2.79 -11.95
CA LEU A 141 -0.11 3.07 -10.77
C LEU A 141 -0.76 1.77 -10.29
N ILE A 142 -0.71 1.52 -8.99
CA ILE A 142 -1.26 0.31 -8.36
C ILE A 142 -2.24 0.75 -7.30
N ALA A 143 -3.52 0.41 -7.45
CA ALA A 143 -4.56 0.90 -6.54
C ALA A 143 -5.42 -0.23 -5.95
N SER A 144 -5.99 0.05 -4.78
CA SER A 144 -6.99 -0.75 -4.08
C SER A 144 -8.37 -0.08 -4.12
N ASP A 145 -9.42 -0.86 -3.81
CA ASP A 145 -10.82 -0.40 -3.72
C ASP A 145 -11.59 -1.09 -2.58
N GLY A 146 -10.88 -1.59 -1.57
CA GLY A 146 -11.45 -2.35 -0.46
C GLY A 146 -11.84 -3.79 -0.80
N SER A 147 -11.78 -4.19 -2.07
CA SER A 147 -11.94 -5.59 -2.47
C SER A 147 -10.67 -6.42 -2.22
N ALA A 148 -10.66 -7.65 -2.69
CA ALA A 148 -9.45 -8.48 -2.70
C ALA A 148 -8.61 -8.30 -3.97
N TYR A 149 -8.78 -7.22 -4.69
CA TYR A 149 -8.07 -6.98 -5.94
C TYR A 149 -7.18 -5.74 -5.86
N LEU A 150 -6.04 -5.82 -6.55
CA LEU A 150 -5.22 -4.68 -6.91
C LEU A 150 -5.37 -4.40 -8.40
N TYR A 151 -5.36 -3.14 -8.76
CA TYR A 151 -5.56 -2.64 -10.13
C TYR A 151 -4.28 -1.95 -10.58
N PHE A 152 -3.67 -2.46 -11.64
CA PHE A 152 -2.47 -1.91 -12.25
C PHE A 152 -2.89 -1.10 -13.47
N MET A 153 -2.46 0.14 -13.54
CA MET A 153 -2.92 1.10 -14.53
C MET A 153 -1.73 1.92 -15.06
N ASP A 154 -1.86 2.45 -16.26
CA ASP A 154 -0.94 3.45 -16.76
C ASP A 154 -1.18 4.84 -16.10
N SER A 155 -0.36 5.82 -16.47
CA SER A 155 -0.45 7.21 -15.97
C SER A 155 -1.77 7.92 -16.31
N ASN A 156 -2.57 7.38 -17.24
CA ASN A 156 -3.89 7.90 -17.64
C ASN A 156 -5.04 7.11 -17.00
N PHE A 157 -4.76 6.26 -16.00
CA PHE A 157 -5.72 5.36 -15.34
C PHE A 157 -6.34 4.31 -16.27
N ALA A 158 -5.73 4.02 -17.44
CA ALA A 158 -6.15 2.89 -18.24
C ALA A 158 -5.74 1.58 -17.57
N LEU A 159 -6.72 0.72 -17.31
CA LEU A 159 -6.49 -0.56 -16.64
C LEU A 159 -5.67 -1.49 -17.52
N GLU A 160 -4.51 -1.90 -17.07
CA GLU A 160 -3.64 -2.87 -17.74
C GLU A 160 -3.81 -4.28 -17.17
N ARG A 161 -3.96 -4.38 -15.84
CA ARG A 161 -4.07 -5.66 -15.15
C ARG A 161 -4.88 -5.55 -13.86
N LYS A 162 -5.65 -6.59 -13.57
CA LYS A 162 -6.33 -6.79 -12.29
C LYS A 162 -5.77 -8.05 -11.63
N GLN A 163 -5.32 -7.94 -10.38
CA GLN A 163 -4.68 -9.03 -9.65
C GLN A 163 -5.47 -9.38 -8.39
N LEU A 164 -5.93 -10.63 -8.28
CA LEU A 164 -6.50 -11.15 -7.03
C LEU A 164 -5.39 -11.35 -5.99
N VAL A 165 -5.59 -10.83 -4.79
CA VAL A 165 -4.70 -11.02 -3.65
C VAL A 165 -5.20 -12.20 -2.80
N THR A 166 -4.29 -13.13 -2.49
CA THR A 166 -4.61 -14.31 -1.71
C THR A 166 -3.56 -14.58 -0.64
N CYS A 167 -4.01 -15.04 0.51
CA CYS A 167 -3.17 -15.59 1.58
C CYS A 167 -3.54 -17.05 1.77
N GLU A 168 -2.60 -17.98 1.56
CA GLU A 168 -2.83 -19.42 1.65
C GLU A 168 -4.07 -19.88 0.85
N GLY A 169 -4.22 -19.34 -0.37
CA GLY A 169 -5.33 -19.65 -1.28
C GLY A 169 -6.66 -18.95 -0.96
N ARG A 170 -6.75 -18.16 0.10
CA ARG A 170 -7.97 -17.42 0.48
C ARG A 170 -7.85 -15.95 0.08
N PRO A 171 -8.89 -15.34 -0.55
CA PRO A 171 -8.87 -13.93 -0.89
C PRO A 171 -8.69 -13.03 0.34
N VAL A 172 -7.78 -12.05 0.27
CA VAL A 172 -7.58 -11.01 1.28
C VAL A 172 -8.38 -9.78 0.86
N ARG A 173 -9.47 -9.50 1.58
CA ARG A 173 -10.33 -8.34 1.35
C ARG A 173 -9.90 -7.15 2.20
N TRP A 174 -10.52 -6.00 1.93
CA TRP A 174 -10.32 -4.76 2.68
C TRP A 174 -8.91 -4.19 2.53
N LEU A 175 -8.27 -4.45 1.36
CA LEU A 175 -7.02 -3.81 1.02
C LEU A 175 -7.24 -2.30 0.95
N ASN A 176 -6.45 -1.54 1.71
CA ASN A 176 -6.60 -0.10 1.85
C ASN A 176 -5.32 0.62 1.41
N GLU A 177 -4.73 1.39 2.27
CA GLU A 177 -3.54 2.16 1.97
C GLU A 177 -2.39 1.24 1.54
N LEU A 178 -1.63 1.69 0.54
CA LEU A 178 -0.63 0.88 -0.18
C LEU A 178 0.71 1.59 -0.22
N GLU A 179 1.79 0.81 -0.07
CA GLU A 179 3.15 1.27 -0.31
C GLU A 179 3.96 0.21 -1.08
N TYR A 180 4.86 0.64 -1.96
CA TYR A 180 5.73 -0.24 -2.73
C TYR A 180 7.13 -0.24 -2.13
N ILE A 181 7.54 -1.36 -1.54
CA ILE A 181 8.80 -1.52 -0.80
C ILE A 181 9.52 -2.78 -1.27
N ASP A 182 10.76 -2.65 -1.73
CA ASP A 182 11.63 -3.78 -2.11
C ASP A 182 10.93 -4.79 -3.04
N ASP A 183 10.37 -4.30 -4.16
CA ASP A 183 9.64 -5.09 -5.16
C ASP A 183 8.36 -5.79 -4.65
N MET A 184 7.84 -5.39 -3.48
CA MET A 184 6.63 -5.93 -2.88
C MET A 184 5.62 -4.82 -2.61
N ILE A 185 4.32 -5.14 -2.67
CA ILE A 185 3.25 -4.23 -2.28
C ILE A 185 2.89 -4.51 -0.83
N TRP A 186 3.00 -3.49 0.01
CA TRP A 186 2.49 -3.52 1.37
C TRP A 186 1.11 -2.91 1.39
N ALA A 187 0.18 -3.52 2.09
CA ALA A 187 -1.20 -3.04 2.16
C ALA A 187 -1.74 -3.11 3.58
N ASN A 188 -2.31 -2.01 4.07
CA ASN A 188 -3.16 -2.06 5.25
C ASN A 188 -4.40 -2.91 4.96
N VAL A 189 -4.77 -3.79 5.90
CA VAL A 189 -6.05 -4.51 5.87
C VAL A 189 -7.02 -3.76 6.77
N TYR A 190 -7.96 -3.02 6.17
CA TYR A 190 -8.88 -2.12 6.87
C TYR A 190 -9.64 -2.81 7.99
N THR A 191 -9.82 -2.10 9.11
CA THR A 191 -10.40 -2.57 10.38
C THR A 191 -9.58 -3.61 11.14
N THR A 192 -8.37 -3.91 10.69
CA THR A 192 -7.44 -4.80 11.41
C THR A 192 -6.17 -4.05 11.82
N ASP A 193 -5.38 -4.67 12.69
CA ASP A 193 -4.03 -4.20 13.01
C ASP A 193 -2.98 -5.01 12.21
N GLU A 194 -3.27 -5.31 10.94
CA GLU A 194 -2.37 -6.10 10.08
C GLU A 194 -2.03 -5.36 8.79
N ILE A 195 -0.79 -5.54 8.36
CA ILE A 195 -0.31 -5.17 7.03
C ILE A 195 0.08 -6.47 6.34
N VAL A 196 -0.33 -6.63 5.08
CA VAL A 196 0.08 -7.77 4.24
C VAL A 196 1.12 -7.34 3.23
N ILE A 197 2.13 -8.20 3.03
CA ILE A 197 3.20 -8.02 2.04
C ILE A 197 2.87 -8.93 0.87
N ILE A 198 2.60 -8.32 -0.29
CA ILE A 198 1.99 -8.97 -1.46
C ILE A 198 3.01 -9.00 -2.60
N ASN A 199 3.18 -10.15 -3.20
CA ASN A 199 3.96 -10.28 -4.43
C ASN A 199 3.16 -9.70 -5.62
N PRO A 200 3.64 -8.63 -6.27
CA PRO A 200 2.89 -7.97 -7.34
C PRO A 200 2.70 -8.84 -8.59
N LYS A 201 3.55 -9.85 -8.81
CA LYS A 201 3.51 -10.70 -9.99
C LYS A 201 2.38 -11.72 -9.97
N ASN A 202 2.01 -12.21 -8.77
CA ASN A 202 1.05 -13.31 -8.63
C ASN A 202 -0.06 -13.05 -7.60
N GLY A 203 -0.01 -11.92 -6.85
CA GLY A 203 -0.97 -11.56 -5.83
C GLY A 203 -0.92 -12.40 -4.55
N LYS A 204 0.10 -13.25 -4.37
CA LYS A 204 0.24 -14.04 -3.14
C LYS A 204 0.78 -13.17 -2.01
N VAL A 205 0.18 -13.30 -0.83
CA VAL A 205 0.74 -12.74 0.40
C VAL A 205 1.94 -13.59 0.81
N GLU A 206 3.10 -12.96 0.91
CA GLU A 206 4.35 -13.58 1.33
C GLU A 206 4.70 -13.23 2.78
N GLY A 207 4.09 -12.17 3.33
CA GLY A 207 4.30 -11.76 4.70
C GLY A 207 3.07 -11.13 5.34
N ILE A 208 2.97 -11.28 6.66
CA ILE A 208 1.95 -10.61 7.50
C ILE A 208 2.67 -9.90 8.63
N VAL A 209 2.43 -8.60 8.76
CA VAL A 209 3.00 -7.76 9.82
C VAL A 209 1.94 -7.52 10.88
N ASP A 210 2.22 -7.96 12.10
CA ASP A 210 1.38 -7.76 13.28
C ASP A 210 1.67 -6.39 13.90
N CYS A 211 0.77 -5.45 13.70
CA CYS A 211 0.85 -4.07 14.22
C CYS A 211 0.05 -3.87 15.51
N ARG A 212 -0.50 -4.93 16.11
CA ARG A 212 -1.19 -4.85 17.40
C ARG A 212 -0.26 -4.21 18.44
N ARG A 213 -0.78 -3.25 19.19
CA ARG A 213 -0.05 -2.48 20.21
C ARG A 213 0.96 -1.44 19.65
N LEU A 214 1.00 -1.20 18.34
CA LEU A 214 1.81 -0.13 17.78
C LEU A 214 1.36 1.21 18.40
N LEU A 215 0.05 1.50 18.42
CA LEU A 215 -0.49 2.62 19.19
C LEU A 215 -0.90 2.15 20.61
N PRO A 216 -0.19 2.56 21.68
CA PRO A 216 -0.54 2.22 23.05
C PRO A 216 -1.92 2.75 23.45
N MET A 217 -2.66 1.97 24.26
CA MET A 217 -4.01 2.35 24.76
C MET A 217 -4.05 3.73 25.42
N ARG A 218 -2.99 4.13 26.16
CA ARG A 218 -2.90 5.44 26.82
C ARG A 218 -2.88 6.65 25.87
N LEU A 219 -2.59 6.42 24.60
CA LEU A 219 -2.56 7.47 23.57
C LEU A 219 -3.84 7.50 22.72
N ARG A 220 -4.75 6.55 22.91
CA ARG A 220 -6.03 6.50 22.20
C ARG A 220 -7.04 7.46 22.82
N THR A 221 -7.81 8.11 21.95
CA THR A 221 -8.95 8.97 22.31
C THR A 221 -10.22 8.41 21.65
N SER A 222 -11.37 9.05 21.86
CA SER A 222 -12.62 8.72 21.17
C SER A 222 -12.54 8.90 19.65
N GLU A 223 -11.65 9.78 19.19
CA GLU A 223 -11.48 10.10 17.75
C GLU A 223 -10.46 9.20 17.06
N THR A 224 -9.66 8.45 17.84
CA THR A 224 -8.65 7.54 17.29
C THR A 224 -9.32 6.42 16.51
N ASP A 225 -8.96 6.28 15.23
CA ASP A 225 -9.51 5.27 14.34
C ASP A 225 -8.44 4.22 13.97
N VAL A 226 -8.60 3.51 12.88
CA VAL A 226 -7.79 2.35 12.51
C VAL A 226 -6.36 2.69 12.07
N LEU A 227 -5.51 1.68 12.12
CA LEU A 227 -4.21 1.67 11.44
C LEU A 227 -4.40 1.96 9.95
N ASN A 228 -3.76 2.97 9.43
CA ASN A 228 -3.73 3.31 8.00
C ASN A 228 -2.62 4.32 7.71
N GLY A 229 -1.77 4.02 6.75
CA GLY A 229 -0.62 4.83 6.35
C GLY A 229 0.69 4.09 6.55
N ILE A 230 1.33 3.79 5.42
CA ILE A 230 2.66 3.17 5.31
C ILE A 230 3.48 4.11 4.44
N ALA A 231 4.64 4.53 4.91
CA ALA A 231 5.58 5.27 4.09
C ALA A 231 6.96 4.63 4.14
N TYR A 232 7.60 4.57 3.00
CA TYR A 232 8.97 4.11 2.86
C TYR A 232 9.86 5.24 2.36
N ASP A 233 10.92 5.51 3.07
CA ASP A 233 11.93 6.46 2.65
C ASP A 233 13.05 5.70 1.91
N PRO A 234 13.11 5.78 0.58
CA PRO A 234 14.10 5.04 -0.21
C PRO A 234 15.53 5.52 0.00
N GLU A 235 15.73 6.75 0.48
CA GLU A 235 17.08 7.30 0.73
C GLU A 235 17.70 6.69 2.01
N THR A 236 16.86 6.40 3.02
CA THR A 236 17.33 5.88 4.31
C THR A 236 16.96 4.43 4.57
N GLY A 237 16.10 3.84 3.73
CA GLY A 237 15.56 2.49 3.90
C GLY A 237 14.62 2.35 5.10
N LYS A 238 14.05 3.44 5.59
CA LYS A 238 13.20 3.45 6.77
C LYS A 238 11.73 3.31 6.42
N ILE A 239 11.01 2.62 7.31
CA ILE A 239 9.58 2.40 7.19
C ILE A 239 8.88 3.15 8.31
N TYR A 240 7.81 3.85 7.96
CA TYR A 240 6.99 4.62 8.88
C TYR A 240 5.54 4.18 8.82
N LEU A 241 4.90 4.07 9.99
CA LEU A 241 3.52 3.64 10.11
C LEU A 241 2.74 4.61 10.99
N THR A 242 1.50 4.87 10.63
CA THR A 242 0.55 5.65 11.43
C THR A 242 -0.87 5.09 11.31
N GLY A 243 -1.86 5.84 11.76
CA GLY A 243 -3.28 5.53 11.61
C GLY A 243 -4.14 6.77 11.60
N LYS A 244 -5.40 6.60 11.26
CA LYS A 244 -6.39 7.67 11.18
C LYS A 244 -6.59 8.31 12.54
N ASN A 245 -6.33 9.62 12.62
CA ASN A 245 -6.38 10.40 13.86
C ASN A 245 -5.44 9.89 14.98
N TRP A 246 -4.34 9.24 14.61
CA TRP A 246 -3.34 8.85 15.58
C TRP A 246 -2.46 10.03 15.99
N PRO A 247 -2.02 10.11 17.26
CA PRO A 247 -1.13 11.19 17.72
C PRO A 247 0.35 10.93 17.44
N ARG A 248 0.68 9.79 16.80
CA ARG A 248 2.05 9.35 16.54
C ARG A 248 2.21 8.74 15.17
N LEU A 249 3.36 9.03 14.56
CA LEU A 249 3.98 8.31 13.45
C LEU A 249 5.15 7.51 14.02
N TYR A 250 5.29 6.26 13.61
CA TYR A 250 6.28 5.34 14.13
C TYR A 250 7.29 4.95 13.05
N GLU A 251 8.58 5.23 13.26
CA GLU A 251 9.66 4.58 12.52
C GLU A 251 9.81 3.16 13.07
N VAL A 252 9.73 2.16 12.19
CA VAL A 252 9.66 0.77 12.58
C VAL A 252 10.66 -0.10 11.83
N ARG A 253 10.98 -1.25 12.43
CA ARG A 253 11.73 -2.33 11.80
C ARG A 253 10.95 -3.64 11.93
N LEU A 254 10.98 -4.46 10.86
CA LEU A 254 10.41 -5.79 10.91
C LEU A 254 11.34 -6.76 11.65
N VAL A 255 10.73 -7.61 12.47
CA VAL A 255 11.38 -8.75 13.12
C VAL A 255 10.57 -10.00 12.83
N GLU A 256 11.14 -10.94 12.10
CA GLU A 256 10.45 -12.19 11.79
C GLU A 256 10.16 -13.00 13.05
N LYS A 257 8.93 -13.50 13.15
CA LYS A 257 8.52 -14.42 14.24
C LYS A 257 9.04 -15.81 13.91
N LYS A 258 9.80 -16.39 14.83
CA LYS A 258 10.31 -17.77 14.73
C LYS A 258 9.21 -18.79 14.94
#